data_967ccb2e0bdfa33faf6c4bd70e206706
#
_entry.id   967ccb2e0bdfa33faf6c4bd70e206706
#
_cell.length_a   1.000
_cell.length_b   1.000
_cell.length_c   1.000
_cell.angle_alpha   90.00
_cell.angle_beta   90.00
_cell.angle_gamma   90.00
#
_symmetry.space_group_name_H-M   'P 1'
#
loop_
_entity.id
_entity.type
_entity.pdbx_description
1 polymer ?
#
loop_
_entity_poly.entity_id
_entity_poly.type
_entity_poly.pdbx_seq_one_letter_code
_entity_poly.pdbx_strand_id
1 'polypeptide(L)'
;MGENRKLGFTALITTVFCFGTLWTSAKLSIDYLPPLWFTAFRFAIGAAFVALVLALQGRLRFPDRADVPIILSVGGIMLGLYSSIFQNALEFVHAGRATTLGYTTAIFVTPIAVLFLGERLTRLKTFGLASAMFGFLLLFSPAELDWSDTDVLIGNGLLVVCVLLWSCVILHLRVHRQVTDTLALVPWYLVTSFMVAAISGLIFEGPPAVEVTGAGWIILLYAGIVGSGIGNWGVTTAIMNLPATTSTIGLLGVPVFAMIISVAFLGETLTWPLLLGLVLIVCGIAAVTLSRGSNL
;
A
#
# COMPACT_ATOMS: atom_id res chain seq x y z
N MET A 1 25.51 6.71 2.99
CA MET A 1 24.50 5.96 3.75
C MET A 1 23.47 6.84 4.49
N GLY A 2 23.83 8.00 5.06
CA GLY A 2 22.88 8.86 5.80
C GLY A 2 21.80 9.52 4.93
N GLU A 3 22.11 9.89 3.72
CA GLU A 3 21.20 10.63 2.83
C GLU A 3 20.09 9.74 2.28
N ASN A 4 20.41 8.52 1.86
CA ASN A 4 19.43 7.54 1.39
C ASN A 4 18.47 7.11 2.50
N ARG A 5 18.92 7.00 3.74
CA ARG A 5 18.07 6.65 4.88
C ARG A 5 17.07 7.76 5.21
N LYS A 6 17.50 9.04 5.18
CA LYS A 6 16.59 10.18 5.35
C LYS A 6 15.52 10.20 4.27
N LEU A 7 15.92 10.03 3.01
CA LEU A 7 14.98 9.94 1.89
C LEU A 7 13.98 8.80 2.09
N GLY A 8 14.44 7.62 2.54
CA GLY A 8 13.58 6.47 2.81
C GLY A 8 12.52 6.76 3.88
N PHE A 9 12.90 7.39 5.00
CA PHE A 9 11.93 7.76 6.06
C PHE A 9 10.98 8.87 5.62
N THR A 10 11.45 9.89 4.91
CA THR A 10 10.58 10.94 4.35
C THR A 10 9.57 10.34 3.40
N ALA A 11 10.01 9.45 2.51
CA ALA A 11 9.14 8.75 1.57
C ALA A 11 8.13 7.85 2.31
N LEU A 12 8.53 7.18 3.39
CA LEU A 12 7.65 6.36 4.22
C LEU A 12 6.55 7.21 4.88
N ILE A 13 6.91 8.34 5.49
CA ILE A 13 5.94 9.27 6.10
C ILE A 13 4.97 9.81 5.04
N THR A 14 5.49 10.21 3.89
CA THR A 14 4.66 10.65 2.74
C THR A 14 3.69 9.56 2.32
N THR A 15 4.14 8.30 2.24
CA THR A 15 3.28 7.16 1.91
C THR A 15 2.18 6.95 2.93
N VAL A 16 2.51 7.01 4.22
CA VAL A 16 1.54 6.85 5.32
C VAL A 16 0.44 7.90 5.20
N PHE A 17 0.80 9.15 4.96
CA PHE A 17 -0.17 10.23 4.74
C PHE A 17 -1.03 9.97 3.49
N CYS A 18 -0.39 9.73 2.34
CA CYS A 18 -1.09 9.57 1.07
C CYS A 18 -2.02 8.36 1.07
N PHE A 19 -1.57 7.21 1.56
CA PHE A 19 -2.37 6.00 1.59
C PHE A 19 -3.43 6.01 2.69
N GLY A 20 -3.13 6.63 3.84
CA GLY A 20 -4.12 6.78 4.91
C GLY A 20 -5.33 7.60 4.50
N THR A 21 -5.12 8.66 3.72
CA THR A 21 -6.21 9.48 3.16
C THR A 21 -6.84 8.88 1.91
N LEU A 22 -6.10 8.04 1.16
CA LEU A 22 -6.60 7.36 -0.05
C LEU A 22 -7.80 6.46 0.27
N TRP A 23 -7.78 5.73 1.38
CA TRP A 23 -8.88 4.83 1.76
C TRP A 23 -10.19 5.56 2.00
N THR A 24 -10.13 6.73 2.64
CA THR A 24 -11.30 7.59 2.81
C THR A 24 -11.83 8.07 1.46
N SER A 25 -10.95 8.50 0.55
CA SER A 25 -11.34 8.91 -0.79
C SER A 25 -11.89 7.76 -1.63
N ALA A 26 -11.35 6.55 -1.49
CA ALA A 26 -11.88 5.35 -2.15
C ALA A 26 -13.29 4.99 -1.64
N LYS A 27 -13.55 5.10 -0.33
CA LYS A 27 -14.89 4.89 0.22
C LYS A 27 -15.90 5.90 -0.32
N LEU A 28 -15.51 7.18 -0.39
CA LEU A 28 -16.36 8.23 -0.96
C LEU A 28 -16.56 8.09 -2.48
N SER A 29 -15.71 7.37 -3.20
CA SER A 29 -15.82 7.21 -4.65
C SER A 29 -16.89 6.19 -5.09
N ILE A 30 -17.30 5.30 -4.21
CA ILE A 30 -18.26 4.20 -4.52
C ILE A 30 -19.60 4.78 -5.02
N ASP A 31 -19.99 5.97 -4.53
CA ASP A 31 -21.23 6.64 -4.94
C ASP A 31 -21.16 7.25 -6.36
N TYR A 32 -19.95 7.32 -6.95
CA TYR A 32 -19.71 8.03 -8.21
C TYR A 32 -19.18 7.13 -9.34
N LEU A 33 -18.46 6.04 -8.99
CA LEU A 33 -17.78 5.19 -9.97
C LEU A 33 -17.74 3.73 -9.53
N PRO A 34 -17.86 2.77 -10.46
CA PRO A 34 -17.55 1.37 -10.18
C PRO A 34 -16.12 1.21 -9.64
N PRO A 35 -15.90 0.37 -8.63
CA PRO A 35 -14.62 0.29 -7.91
C PRO A 35 -13.38 -0.01 -8.76
N LEU A 36 -13.49 -0.92 -9.75
CA LEU A 36 -12.37 -1.24 -10.64
C LEU A 36 -12.07 -0.10 -11.62
N TRP A 37 -13.09 0.58 -12.11
CA TRP A 37 -12.93 1.76 -12.96
C TRP A 37 -12.36 2.95 -12.20
N PHE A 38 -12.81 3.18 -10.95
CA PHE A 38 -12.15 4.16 -10.09
C PHE A 38 -10.65 3.85 -9.93
N THR A 39 -10.33 2.58 -9.69
CA THR A 39 -8.94 2.11 -9.55
C THR A 39 -8.15 2.33 -10.85
N ALA A 40 -8.72 2.02 -12.02
CA ALA A 40 -8.07 2.26 -13.31
C ALA A 40 -7.83 3.76 -13.54
N PHE A 41 -8.85 4.60 -13.41
CA PHE A 41 -8.72 6.02 -13.68
C PHE A 41 -7.77 6.74 -12.71
N ARG A 42 -7.76 6.39 -11.41
CA ARG A 42 -6.78 6.99 -10.49
C ARG A 42 -5.35 6.64 -10.84
N PHE A 43 -5.10 5.44 -11.38
CA PHE A 43 -3.75 5.08 -11.86
C PHE A 43 -3.39 5.84 -13.15
N ALA A 44 -4.33 6.00 -14.09
CA ALA A 44 -4.12 6.80 -15.28
C ALA A 44 -3.79 8.26 -14.95
N ILE A 45 -4.56 8.87 -14.04
CA ILE A 45 -4.34 10.25 -13.59
C ILE A 45 -2.98 10.37 -12.88
N GLY A 46 -2.65 9.45 -11.98
CA GLY A 46 -1.36 9.40 -11.30
C GLY A 46 -0.19 9.27 -12.28
N ALA A 47 -0.32 8.40 -13.29
CA ALA A 47 0.67 8.23 -14.35
C ALA A 47 0.86 9.54 -15.15
N ALA A 48 -0.25 10.16 -15.58
CA ALA A 48 -0.23 11.40 -16.33
C ALA A 48 0.39 12.53 -15.50
N PHE A 49 0.04 12.67 -14.22
CA PHE A 49 0.58 13.67 -13.32
C PHE A 49 2.10 13.53 -13.16
N VAL A 50 2.59 12.32 -12.80
CA VAL A 50 4.03 12.11 -12.58
C VAL A 50 4.80 12.24 -13.89
N ALA A 51 4.26 11.74 -15.02
CA ALA A 51 4.85 11.91 -16.34
C ALA A 51 4.96 13.39 -16.72
N LEU A 52 3.91 14.19 -16.49
CA LEU A 52 3.93 15.63 -16.75
C LEU A 52 4.99 16.33 -15.90
N VAL A 53 5.06 16.06 -14.61
CA VAL A 53 6.08 16.65 -13.72
C VAL A 53 7.49 16.31 -14.19
N LEU A 54 7.74 15.05 -14.57
CA LEU A 54 9.03 14.62 -15.08
C LEU A 54 9.35 15.23 -16.46
N ALA A 55 8.35 15.36 -17.33
CA ALA A 55 8.52 16.02 -18.64
C ALA A 55 8.91 17.49 -18.49
N LEU A 56 8.22 18.23 -17.60
CA LEU A 56 8.54 19.64 -17.31
C LEU A 56 9.94 19.82 -16.70
N GLN A 57 10.45 18.80 -16.00
CA GLN A 57 11.80 18.78 -15.46
C GLN A 57 12.86 18.26 -16.47
N GLY A 58 12.46 17.85 -17.67
CA GLY A 58 13.36 17.23 -18.65
C GLY A 58 13.89 15.85 -18.19
N ARG A 59 13.22 15.19 -17.25
CA ARG A 59 13.64 13.93 -16.63
C ARG A 59 12.79 12.73 -17.05
N LEU A 60 11.73 12.94 -17.83
CA LEU A 60 10.94 11.83 -18.34
C LEU A 60 11.79 11.00 -19.30
N ARG A 61 11.96 9.72 -18.97
CA ARG A 61 12.77 8.77 -19.76
C ARG A 61 11.99 7.49 -19.95
N PHE A 62 12.23 6.84 -21.10
CA PHE A 62 11.81 5.46 -21.24
C PHE A 62 12.64 4.56 -20.31
N PRO A 63 12.02 3.54 -19.71
CA PRO A 63 12.73 2.61 -18.85
C PRO A 63 13.76 1.80 -19.64
N ASP A 64 14.84 1.43 -18.99
CA ASP A 64 15.76 0.44 -19.54
C ASP A 64 15.06 -0.93 -19.64
N ARG A 65 15.46 -1.74 -20.63
CA ARG A 65 14.93 -3.10 -20.78
C ARG A 65 15.17 -3.96 -19.54
N ALA A 66 16.26 -3.70 -18.82
CA ALA A 66 16.56 -4.39 -17.56
C ALA A 66 15.54 -4.08 -16.46
N ASP A 67 14.83 -2.95 -16.54
CA ASP A 67 13.82 -2.56 -15.55
C ASP A 67 12.40 -3.09 -15.88
N VAL A 68 12.19 -3.72 -17.04
CA VAL A 68 10.88 -4.29 -17.41
C VAL A 68 10.37 -5.30 -16.37
N PRO A 69 11.18 -6.24 -15.81
CA PRO A 69 10.69 -7.16 -14.81
C PRO A 69 10.16 -6.46 -13.55
N ILE A 70 10.79 -5.36 -13.13
CA ILE A 70 10.34 -4.61 -11.95
C ILE A 70 9.10 -3.76 -12.26
N ILE A 71 8.96 -3.26 -13.49
CA ILE A 71 7.74 -2.57 -13.93
C ILE A 71 6.55 -3.53 -13.90
N LEU A 72 6.72 -4.73 -14.42
CA LEU A 72 5.66 -5.75 -14.42
C LEU A 72 5.33 -6.22 -13.00
N SER A 73 6.32 -6.39 -12.13
CA SER A 73 6.05 -6.82 -10.76
C SER A 73 5.42 -5.71 -9.91
N VAL A 74 5.95 -4.50 -9.94
CA VAL A 74 5.38 -3.38 -9.18
C VAL A 74 4.07 -2.91 -9.79
N GLY A 75 4.07 -2.56 -11.06
CA GLY A 75 2.87 -2.05 -11.73
C GLY A 75 1.80 -3.12 -11.94
N GLY A 76 2.18 -4.29 -12.46
CA GLY A 76 1.24 -5.36 -12.77
C GLY A 76 0.75 -6.08 -11.52
N ILE A 77 1.66 -6.57 -10.67
CA ILE A 77 1.30 -7.43 -9.53
C ILE A 77 0.97 -6.60 -8.29
N MET A 78 1.93 -5.76 -7.81
CA MET A 78 1.80 -5.06 -6.53
C MET A 78 0.69 -4.01 -6.53
N LEU A 79 0.50 -3.30 -7.62
CA LEU A 79 -0.50 -2.23 -7.72
C LEU A 79 -1.74 -2.69 -8.48
N GLY A 80 -1.59 -3.18 -9.70
CA GLY A 80 -2.71 -3.51 -10.58
C GLY A 80 -3.50 -4.72 -10.08
N LEU A 81 -2.87 -5.90 -10.02
CA LEU A 81 -3.54 -7.14 -9.62
C LEU A 81 -4.00 -7.11 -8.16
N TYR A 82 -3.10 -6.65 -7.26
CA TYR A 82 -3.45 -6.44 -5.85
C TYR A 82 -4.69 -5.57 -5.70
N SER A 83 -4.74 -4.39 -6.35
CA SER A 83 -5.88 -3.49 -6.21
C SER A 83 -7.16 -4.10 -6.76
N SER A 84 -7.08 -4.83 -7.88
CA SER A 84 -8.25 -5.49 -8.47
C SER A 84 -8.78 -6.61 -7.56
N ILE A 85 -7.90 -7.47 -7.02
CA ILE A 85 -8.30 -8.53 -6.08
C ILE A 85 -8.84 -7.91 -4.78
N PHE A 86 -8.19 -6.86 -4.26
CA PHE A 86 -8.61 -6.19 -3.05
C PHE A 86 -10.01 -5.58 -3.18
N GLN A 87 -10.32 -4.95 -4.32
CA GLN A 87 -11.66 -4.40 -4.57
C GLN A 87 -12.72 -5.50 -4.60
N ASN A 88 -12.45 -6.64 -5.26
CA ASN A 88 -13.37 -7.78 -5.23
C ASN A 88 -13.53 -8.36 -3.81
N ALA A 89 -12.48 -8.38 -2.99
CA ALA A 89 -12.57 -8.84 -1.60
C ALA A 89 -13.50 -7.97 -0.75
N LEU A 90 -13.65 -6.67 -1.07
CA LEU A 90 -14.54 -5.76 -0.37
C LEU A 90 -16.05 -6.08 -0.55
N GLU A 91 -16.41 -6.91 -1.52
CA GLU A 91 -17.78 -7.42 -1.66
C GLU A 91 -18.13 -8.40 -0.54
N PHE A 92 -17.12 -9.11 0.01
CA PHE A 92 -17.27 -10.17 1.00
C PHE A 92 -16.85 -9.73 2.41
N VAL A 93 -16.04 -8.68 2.54
CA VAL A 93 -15.45 -8.27 3.82
C VAL A 93 -15.61 -6.77 4.04
N HIS A 94 -15.92 -6.37 5.27
CA HIS A 94 -15.98 -4.95 5.62
C HIS A 94 -14.64 -4.23 5.38
N ALA A 95 -14.70 -3.02 4.83
CA ALA A 95 -13.54 -2.25 4.41
C ALA A 95 -12.49 -2.07 5.52
N GLY A 96 -12.90 -1.83 6.76
CA GLY A 96 -12.00 -1.70 7.91
C GLY A 96 -11.16 -2.97 8.17
N ARG A 97 -11.76 -4.16 8.02
CA ARG A 97 -11.03 -5.44 8.12
C ARG A 97 -10.12 -5.69 6.94
N ALA A 98 -10.62 -5.41 5.73
CA ALA A 98 -9.84 -5.60 4.52
C ALA A 98 -8.55 -4.77 4.54
N THR A 99 -8.65 -3.48 4.92
CA THR A 99 -7.47 -2.61 5.07
C THR A 99 -6.53 -3.16 6.13
N THR A 100 -7.05 -3.61 7.27
CA THR A 100 -6.23 -4.17 8.34
C THR A 100 -5.47 -5.40 7.86
N LEU A 101 -6.12 -6.40 7.22
CA LEU A 101 -5.43 -7.58 6.67
C LEU A 101 -4.37 -7.21 5.62
N GLY A 102 -4.63 -6.24 4.75
CA GLY A 102 -3.69 -5.83 3.71
C GLY A 102 -2.32 -5.38 4.24
N TYR A 103 -2.23 -4.99 5.52
CA TYR A 103 -0.97 -4.57 6.15
C TYR A 103 -0.24 -5.66 6.95
N THR A 104 -0.70 -6.92 6.94
CA THR A 104 0.02 -8.07 7.57
C THR A 104 1.30 -8.49 6.83
N THR A 105 1.69 -7.77 5.79
CA THR A 105 2.91 -8.05 5.00
C THR A 105 4.15 -8.25 5.86
N ALA A 106 4.24 -7.58 7.02
CA ALA A 106 5.37 -7.75 7.93
C ALA A 106 5.53 -9.19 8.45
N ILE A 107 4.43 -9.94 8.60
CA ILE A 107 4.45 -11.35 9.03
C ILE A 107 5.16 -12.21 7.98
N PHE A 108 4.92 -11.94 6.70
CA PHE A 108 5.46 -12.73 5.59
C PHE A 108 6.86 -12.25 5.18
N VAL A 109 7.05 -10.92 5.11
CA VAL A 109 8.32 -10.33 4.65
C VAL A 109 9.44 -10.51 5.66
N THR A 110 9.17 -10.35 6.96
CA THR A 110 10.24 -10.37 7.99
C THR A 110 10.99 -11.71 8.06
N PRO A 111 10.33 -12.87 8.15
CA PRO A 111 11.04 -14.15 8.16
C PRO A 111 11.88 -14.36 6.90
N ILE A 112 11.35 -14.01 5.74
CA ILE A 112 12.05 -14.16 4.46
C ILE A 112 13.25 -13.19 4.39
N ALA A 113 13.09 -11.95 4.85
CA ALA A 113 14.16 -10.98 4.90
C ALA A 113 15.32 -11.43 5.82
N VAL A 114 15.00 -12.05 6.95
CA VAL A 114 15.99 -12.61 7.87
C VAL A 114 16.71 -13.82 7.24
N LEU A 115 15.95 -14.77 6.67
CA LEU A 115 16.50 -16.03 6.18
C LEU A 115 17.26 -15.86 4.86
N PHE A 116 16.76 -15.04 3.94
CA PHE A 116 17.27 -14.95 2.57
C PHE A 116 17.98 -13.64 2.24
N LEU A 117 17.66 -12.54 2.93
CA LEU A 117 18.31 -11.24 2.70
C LEU A 117 19.34 -10.90 3.79
N GLY A 118 19.56 -11.79 4.78
CA GLY A 118 20.53 -11.61 5.85
C GLY A 118 20.20 -10.47 6.82
N GLU A 119 18.91 -10.02 6.88
CA GLU A 119 18.51 -9.00 7.83
C GLU A 119 18.65 -9.51 9.27
N ARG A 120 19.31 -8.73 10.13
CA ARG A 120 19.45 -9.08 11.56
C ARG A 120 18.32 -8.47 12.37
N LEU A 121 17.61 -9.31 13.09
CA LEU A 121 16.64 -8.88 14.09
C LEU A 121 17.36 -8.56 15.41
N THR A 122 17.43 -7.28 15.76
CA THR A 122 17.83 -6.87 17.12
C THR A 122 16.67 -7.13 18.08
N ARG A 123 16.97 -7.24 19.39
CA ARG A 123 15.91 -7.40 20.42
C ARG A 123 14.84 -6.32 20.31
N LEU A 124 15.24 -5.09 19.99
CA LEU A 124 14.31 -3.97 19.83
C LEU A 124 13.44 -4.12 18.57
N LYS A 125 14.00 -4.61 17.46
CA LYS A 125 13.21 -4.94 16.25
C LYS A 125 12.23 -6.07 16.50
N THR A 126 12.62 -7.12 17.20
CA THR A 126 11.76 -8.25 17.55
C THR A 126 10.60 -7.79 18.45
N PHE A 127 10.90 -6.99 19.48
CA PHE A 127 9.89 -6.40 20.34
C PHE A 127 8.93 -5.51 19.53
N GLY A 128 9.48 -4.64 18.66
CA GLY A 128 8.68 -3.75 17.82
C GLY A 128 7.76 -4.50 16.86
N LEU A 129 8.26 -5.58 16.24
CA LEU A 129 7.46 -6.46 15.39
C LEU A 129 6.33 -7.13 16.20
N ALA A 130 6.66 -7.73 17.35
CA ALA A 130 5.68 -8.40 18.20
C ALA A 130 4.60 -7.42 18.71
N SER A 131 4.99 -6.22 19.16
CA SER A 131 4.06 -5.17 19.60
C SER A 131 3.13 -4.73 18.47
N ALA A 132 3.68 -4.44 17.27
CA ALA A 132 2.91 -4.02 16.12
C ALA A 132 1.94 -5.12 15.65
N MET A 133 2.38 -6.38 15.66
CA MET A 133 1.53 -7.52 15.28
C MET A 133 0.41 -7.78 16.27
N PHE A 134 0.68 -7.66 17.58
CA PHE A 134 -0.36 -7.81 18.60
C PHE A 134 -1.39 -6.66 18.51
N GLY A 135 -0.92 -5.41 18.36
CA GLY A 135 -1.79 -4.27 18.12
C GLY A 135 -2.66 -4.45 16.86
N PHE A 136 -2.07 -5.00 15.82
CA PHE A 136 -2.79 -5.34 14.59
C PHE A 136 -3.87 -6.42 14.81
N LEU A 137 -3.58 -7.49 15.56
CA LEU A 137 -4.55 -8.53 15.90
C LEU A 137 -5.74 -7.97 16.68
N LEU A 138 -5.52 -6.98 17.56
CA LEU A 138 -6.60 -6.28 18.26
C LEU A 138 -7.50 -5.49 17.29
N LEU A 139 -6.91 -4.83 16.27
CA LEU A 139 -7.68 -4.12 15.24
C LEU A 139 -8.45 -5.08 14.33
N PHE A 140 -7.87 -6.22 14.00
CA PHE A 140 -8.50 -7.20 13.12
C PHE A 140 -9.66 -7.96 13.75
N SER A 141 -9.63 -8.16 15.08
CA SER A 141 -10.64 -8.88 15.87
C SER A 141 -11.06 -10.23 15.26
N PRO A 142 -10.14 -11.19 15.04
CA PRO A 142 -10.45 -12.44 14.34
C PRO A 142 -11.46 -13.31 15.08
N ALA A 143 -11.62 -13.14 16.39
CA ALA A 143 -12.58 -13.87 17.23
C ALA A 143 -14.06 -13.46 16.95
N GLU A 144 -14.28 -12.32 16.30
CA GLU A 144 -15.63 -11.84 15.94
C GLU A 144 -16.08 -12.33 14.56
N LEU A 145 -15.24 -13.12 13.84
CA LEU A 145 -15.54 -13.64 12.51
C LEU A 145 -16.30 -14.95 12.59
N ASP A 146 -17.36 -15.08 11.82
CA ASP A 146 -17.98 -16.38 11.55
C ASP A 146 -17.18 -17.14 10.49
N TRP A 147 -16.29 -18.01 10.95
CA TRP A 147 -15.43 -18.81 10.07
C TRP A 147 -16.18 -19.96 9.36
N SER A 148 -17.46 -20.18 9.65
CA SER A 148 -18.30 -21.14 8.93
C SER A 148 -18.96 -20.52 7.69
N ASP A 149 -18.95 -19.19 7.58
CA ASP A 149 -19.49 -18.46 6.44
C ASP A 149 -18.51 -18.49 5.25
N THR A 150 -19.00 -19.00 4.11
CA THR A 150 -18.22 -19.12 2.89
C THR A 150 -17.75 -17.76 2.34
N ASP A 151 -18.57 -16.73 2.45
CA ASP A 151 -18.23 -15.38 1.98
C ASP A 151 -17.09 -14.79 2.82
N VAL A 152 -17.11 -15.02 4.14
CA VAL A 152 -16.00 -14.65 5.04
C VAL A 152 -14.71 -15.36 4.65
N LEU A 153 -14.77 -16.65 4.33
CA LEU A 153 -13.60 -17.42 3.89
C LEU A 153 -13.04 -16.92 2.56
N ILE A 154 -13.93 -16.70 1.56
CA ILE A 154 -13.52 -16.19 0.23
C ILE A 154 -12.87 -14.82 0.38
N GLY A 155 -13.53 -13.88 1.04
CA GLY A 155 -13.02 -12.51 1.19
C GLY A 155 -11.68 -12.45 1.91
N ASN A 156 -11.54 -13.16 3.04
CA ASN A 156 -10.27 -13.22 3.75
C ASN A 156 -9.18 -13.97 2.96
N GLY A 157 -9.55 -15.03 2.21
CA GLY A 157 -8.65 -15.74 1.32
C GLY A 157 -8.07 -14.83 0.22
N LEU A 158 -8.93 -14.02 -0.43
CA LEU A 158 -8.49 -13.03 -1.42
C LEU A 158 -7.53 -12.00 -0.81
N LEU A 159 -7.79 -11.55 0.42
CA LEU A 159 -6.91 -10.62 1.12
C LEU A 159 -5.56 -11.24 1.48
N VAL A 160 -5.52 -12.52 1.86
CA VAL A 160 -4.25 -13.25 2.05
C VAL A 160 -3.47 -13.32 0.75
N VAL A 161 -4.12 -13.60 -0.39
CA VAL A 161 -3.47 -13.55 -1.71
C VAL A 161 -2.90 -12.16 -1.99
N CYS A 162 -3.64 -11.09 -1.71
CA CYS A 162 -3.14 -9.72 -1.82
C CYS A 162 -1.85 -9.50 -1.02
N VAL A 163 -1.83 -9.93 0.25
CA VAL A 163 -0.65 -9.79 1.12
C VAL A 163 0.55 -10.56 0.60
N LEU A 164 0.34 -11.76 0.08
CA LEU A 164 1.41 -12.58 -0.52
C LEU A 164 1.96 -11.91 -1.78
N LEU A 165 1.10 -11.43 -2.67
CA LEU A 165 1.52 -10.71 -3.89
C LEU A 165 2.37 -9.50 -3.53
N TRP A 166 1.90 -8.66 -2.59
CA TRP A 166 2.64 -7.49 -2.12
C TRP A 166 3.99 -7.88 -1.50
N SER A 167 4.01 -8.91 -0.66
CA SER A 167 5.23 -9.40 -0.01
C SER A 167 6.27 -9.89 -1.03
N CYS A 168 5.84 -10.66 -2.04
CA CYS A 168 6.71 -11.12 -3.12
C CYS A 168 7.36 -9.95 -3.87
N VAL A 169 6.60 -8.89 -4.15
CA VAL A 169 7.14 -7.73 -4.87
C VAL A 169 8.09 -6.91 -3.99
N ILE A 170 7.83 -6.78 -2.67
CA ILE A 170 8.82 -6.17 -1.75
C ILE A 170 10.16 -6.89 -1.84
N LEU A 171 10.14 -8.22 -1.83
CA LEU A 171 11.36 -9.02 -1.91
C LEU A 171 12.02 -8.88 -3.29
N HIS A 172 11.26 -8.87 -4.38
CA HIS A 172 11.78 -8.61 -5.73
C HIS A 172 12.45 -7.24 -5.82
N LEU A 173 11.82 -6.18 -5.29
CA LEU A 173 12.40 -4.83 -5.22
C LEU A 173 13.74 -4.80 -4.49
N ARG A 174 13.98 -5.73 -3.56
CA ARG A 174 15.23 -5.82 -2.80
C ARG A 174 16.37 -6.46 -3.56
N VAL A 175 16.08 -7.44 -4.40
CA VAL A 175 17.09 -8.19 -5.14
C VAL A 175 17.34 -7.64 -6.54
N HIS A 176 16.35 -6.95 -7.11
CA HIS A 176 16.46 -6.36 -8.43
C HIS A 176 17.41 -5.16 -8.42
N ARG A 177 18.40 -5.18 -9.32
CA ARG A 177 19.29 -4.05 -9.56
C ARG A 177 18.63 -3.09 -10.55
N GLN A 178 17.94 -2.11 -10.01
CA GLN A 178 17.30 -1.07 -10.79
C GLN A 178 18.34 -0.17 -11.48
N VAL A 179 18.17 0.06 -12.78
CA VAL A 179 19.05 0.89 -13.60
C VAL A 179 18.52 2.32 -13.66
N THR A 180 17.21 2.46 -13.90
CA THR A 180 16.54 3.77 -13.99
C THR A 180 16.16 4.25 -12.59
N ASP A 181 16.23 5.57 -12.35
CA ASP A 181 15.81 6.19 -11.09
C ASP A 181 14.35 5.84 -10.75
N THR A 182 14.09 5.57 -9.46
CA THR A 182 12.77 5.13 -8.96
C THR A 182 11.65 6.09 -9.38
N LEU A 183 11.87 7.40 -9.28
CA LEU A 183 10.87 8.38 -9.67
C LEU A 183 10.55 8.33 -11.17
N ALA A 184 11.56 8.08 -12.01
CA ALA A 184 11.38 7.96 -13.45
C ALA A 184 10.61 6.69 -13.87
N LEU A 185 10.58 5.65 -13.02
CA LEU A 185 9.82 4.41 -13.24
C LEU A 185 8.36 4.50 -12.79
N VAL A 186 8.01 5.43 -11.89
CA VAL A 186 6.64 5.52 -11.35
C VAL A 186 5.56 5.65 -12.44
N PRO A 187 5.70 6.50 -13.49
CA PRO A 187 4.70 6.57 -14.56
C PRO A 187 4.45 5.21 -15.22
N TRP A 188 5.51 4.44 -15.43
CA TRP A 188 5.44 3.12 -16.08
C TRP A 188 4.79 2.07 -15.18
N TYR A 189 5.05 2.12 -13.86
CA TYR A 189 4.32 1.31 -12.89
C TYR A 189 2.82 1.60 -12.95
N LEU A 190 2.45 2.89 -12.94
CA LEU A 190 1.05 3.32 -12.94
C LEU A 190 0.33 3.03 -14.25
N VAL A 191 1.01 3.16 -15.40
CA VAL A 191 0.45 2.75 -16.71
C VAL A 191 0.17 1.25 -16.73
N THR A 192 1.12 0.44 -16.25
CA THR A 192 0.93 -1.02 -16.16
C THR A 192 -0.22 -1.36 -15.20
N SER A 193 -0.32 -0.65 -14.07
CA SER A 193 -1.42 -0.80 -13.11
C SER A 193 -2.77 -0.41 -13.70
N PHE A 194 -2.82 0.68 -14.46
CA PHE A 194 -4.01 1.09 -15.22
C PHE A 194 -4.45 0.00 -16.18
N MET A 195 -3.54 -0.57 -16.96
CA MET A 195 -3.88 -1.64 -17.90
C MET A 195 -4.48 -2.85 -17.20
N VAL A 196 -3.87 -3.31 -16.09
CA VAL A 196 -4.40 -4.44 -15.32
C VAL A 196 -5.76 -4.13 -14.72
N ALA A 197 -5.93 -2.97 -14.09
CA ALA A 197 -7.20 -2.57 -13.48
C ALA A 197 -8.31 -2.35 -14.54
N ALA A 198 -7.98 -1.76 -15.69
CA ALA A 198 -8.93 -1.56 -16.79
C ALA A 198 -9.38 -2.89 -17.41
N ILE A 199 -8.46 -3.85 -17.59
CA ILE A 199 -8.82 -5.20 -18.06
C ILE A 199 -9.73 -5.87 -17.03
N SER A 200 -9.40 -5.78 -15.73
CA SER A 200 -10.26 -6.30 -14.66
C SER A 200 -11.63 -5.63 -14.67
N GLY A 201 -11.70 -4.31 -14.81
CA GLY A 201 -12.96 -3.57 -14.92
C GLY A 201 -13.80 -4.02 -16.12
N LEU A 202 -13.20 -4.19 -17.29
CA LEU A 202 -13.90 -4.70 -18.47
C LEU A 202 -14.47 -6.11 -18.27
N ILE A 203 -13.76 -6.97 -17.54
CA ILE A 203 -14.19 -8.37 -17.31
C ILE A 203 -15.31 -8.44 -16.26
N PHE A 204 -15.18 -7.71 -15.14
CA PHE A 204 -16.05 -7.87 -13.97
C PHE A 204 -17.17 -6.80 -13.88
N GLU A 205 -16.92 -5.57 -14.34
CA GLU A 205 -17.86 -4.45 -14.24
C GLU A 205 -18.44 -4.04 -15.62
N GLY A 206 -17.85 -4.54 -16.71
CA GLY A 206 -18.24 -4.14 -18.08
C GLY A 206 -17.64 -2.78 -18.51
N PRO A 207 -18.11 -2.21 -19.64
CA PRO A 207 -17.63 -0.91 -20.11
C PRO A 207 -17.92 0.21 -19.08
N PRO A 208 -17.02 1.21 -18.95
CA PRO A 208 -17.22 2.28 -17.98
C PRO A 208 -18.42 3.14 -18.33
N ALA A 209 -19.48 3.08 -17.50
CA ALA A 209 -20.58 4.03 -17.54
C ALA A 209 -20.17 5.24 -16.70
N VAL A 210 -19.53 6.26 -17.32
CA VAL A 210 -18.87 7.35 -16.57
C VAL A 210 -19.70 8.63 -16.69
N GLU A 211 -20.66 8.80 -15.79
CA GLU A 211 -21.23 10.11 -15.48
C GLU A 211 -20.66 10.63 -14.16
N VAL A 212 -19.37 11.04 -14.18
CA VAL A 212 -18.74 11.57 -12.97
C VAL A 212 -19.21 12.99 -12.70
N THR A 213 -19.86 13.21 -11.55
CA THR A 213 -20.22 14.56 -11.08
C THR A 213 -18.99 15.34 -10.63
N GLY A 214 -19.14 16.67 -10.41
CA GLY A 214 -18.03 17.52 -9.98
C GLY A 214 -17.30 17.04 -8.72
N ALA A 215 -18.05 16.52 -7.72
CA ALA A 215 -17.46 15.94 -6.50
C ALA A 215 -16.66 14.66 -6.81
N GLY A 216 -17.19 13.79 -7.66
CA GLY A 216 -16.48 12.58 -8.10
C GLY A 216 -15.15 12.89 -8.79
N TRP A 217 -15.08 13.95 -9.60
CA TRP A 217 -13.82 14.40 -10.21
C TRP A 217 -12.78 14.86 -9.19
N ILE A 218 -13.19 15.59 -8.16
CA ILE A 218 -12.29 16.03 -7.09
C ILE A 218 -11.70 14.82 -6.35
N ILE A 219 -12.55 13.86 -6.00
CA ILE A 219 -12.13 12.62 -5.33
C ILE A 219 -11.15 11.83 -6.22
N LEU A 220 -11.48 11.70 -7.50
CA LEU A 220 -10.67 10.95 -8.46
C LEU A 220 -9.31 11.61 -8.72
N LEU A 221 -9.27 12.93 -8.88
CA LEU A 221 -8.03 13.69 -9.05
C LEU A 221 -7.15 13.59 -7.79
N TYR A 222 -7.75 13.72 -6.60
CA TYR A 222 -7.03 13.54 -5.34
C TYR A 222 -6.43 12.13 -5.24
N ALA A 223 -7.25 11.10 -5.45
CA ALA A 223 -6.81 9.71 -5.39
C ALA A 223 -5.74 9.39 -6.45
N GLY A 224 -5.83 10.00 -7.64
CA GLY A 224 -4.85 9.84 -8.70
C GLY A 224 -3.53 10.52 -8.39
N ILE A 225 -3.56 11.81 -8.06
CA ILE A 225 -2.35 12.63 -7.85
C ILE A 225 -1.68 12.26 -6.52
N VAL A 226 -2.42 12.38 -5.41
CA VAL A 226 -1.86 12.19 -4.07
C VAL A 226 -1.71 10.72 -3.75
N GLY A 227 -2.78 9.93 -3.90
CA GLY A 227 -2.75 8.51 -3.57
C GLY A 227 -1.89 7.70 -4.53
N SER A 228 -2.15 7.79 -5.83
CA SER A 228 -1.46 6.95 -6.81
C SER A 228 -0.11 7.53 -7.25
N GLY A 229 -0.01 8.81 -7.56
CA GLY A 229 1.24 9.44 -8.01
C GLY A 229 2.27 9.52 -6.88
N ILE A 230 2.02 10.38 -5.90
CA ILE A 230 2.95 10.68 -4.81
C ILE A 230 3.09 9.48 -3.86
N GLY A 231 1.99 8.82 -3.51
CA GLY A 231 1.99 7.68 -2.59
C GLY A 231 2.80 6.50 -3.11
N ASN A 232 2.67 6.14 -4.40
CA ASN A 232 3.44 5.03 -4.97
C ASN A 232 4.92 5.35 -5.18
N TRP A 233 5.28 6.60 -5.52
CA TRP A 233 6.67 7.04 -5.44
C TRP A 233 7.20 6.86 -4.01
N GLY A 234 6.45 7.29 -3.02
CA GLY A 234 6.85 7.22 -1.62
C GLY A 234 7.07 5.78 -1.16
N VAL A 235 6.12 4.86 -1.41
CA VAL A 235 6.25 3.46 -0.96
C VAL A 235 7.41 2.76 -1.64
N THR A 236 7.57 2.93 -2.94
CA THR A 236 8.67 2.31 -3.69
C THR A 236 10.01 2.83 -3.21
N THR A 237 10.14 4.15 -3.04
CA THR A 237 11.34 4.80 -2.52
C THR A 237 11.66 4.35 -1.10
N ALA A 238 10.66 4.23 -0.23
CA ALA A 238 10.85 3.74 1.14
C ALA A 238 11.34 2.29 1.16
N ILE A 239 10.73 1.40 0.38
CA ILE A 239 11.12 -0.01 0.28
C ILE A 239 12.57 -0.15 -0.23
N MET A 240 12.99 0.66 -1.18
CA MET A 240 14.35 0.59 -1.73
C MET A 240 15.43 1.16 -0.81
N ASN A 241 15.10 2.14 0.05
CA ASN A 241 16.06 2.87 0.86
C ASN A 241 16.05 2.49 2.35
N LEU A 242 15.07 1.68 2.79
CA LEU A 242 14.98 1.19 4.18
C LEU A 242 15.06 -0.34 4.22
N PRO A 243 15.49 -0.97 5.32
CA PRO A 243 15.38 -2.41 5.52
C PRO A 243 13.94 -2.90 5.31
N ALA A 244 13.75 -4.11 4.77
CA ALA A 244 12.42 -4.64 4.46
C ALA A 244 11.52 -4.67 5.71
N THR A 245 12.06 -5.12 6.85
CA THR A 245 11.36 -5.10 8.14
C THR A 245 10.97 -3.68 8.55
N THR A 246 11.86 -2.68 8.37
CA THR A 246 11.57 -1.29 8.74
C THR A 246 10.49 -0.68 7.86
N SER A 247 10.54 -0.90 6.55
CA SER A 247 9.54 -0.37 5.62
C SER A 247 8.17 -1.01 5.84
N THR A 248 8.10 -2.35 6.02
CA THR A 248 6.82 -3.04 6.24
C THR A 248 6.16 -2.68 7.56
N ILE A 249 6.94 -2.60 8.66
CA ILE A 249 6.40 -2.18 9.95
C ILE A 249 6.01 -0.69 9.91
N GLY A 250 6.81 0.15 9.26
CA GLY A 250 6.48 1.56 9.09
C GLY A 250 5.16 1.80 8.31
N LEU A 251 4.86 0.95 7.34
CA LEU A 251 3.59 0.99 6.59
C LEU A 251 2.37 0.65 7.46
N LEU A 252 2.53 0.00 8.62
CA LEU A 252 1.44 -0.16 9.60
C LEU A 252 0.96 1.20 10.16
N GLY A 253 1.72 2.26 9.96
CA GLY A 253 1.25 3.63 10.20
C GLY A 253 0.05 4.03 9.32
N VAL A 254 -0.14 3.40 8.15
CA VAL A 254 -1.26 3.74 7.25
C VAL A 254 -2.63 3.49 7.89
N PRO A 255 -2.96 2.28 8.40
CA PRO A 255 -4.23 2.06 9.08
C PRO A 255 -4.39 2.92 10.34
N VAL A 256 -3.30 3.19 11.06
CA VAL A 256 -3.31 4.12 12.21
C VAL A 256 -3.74 5.51 11.77
N PHE A 257 -3.11 6.04 10.73
CA PHE A 257 -3.44 7.37 10.21
C PHE A 257 -4.84 7.42 9.59
N ALA A 258 -5.24 6.38 8.85
CA ALA A 258 -6.59 6.26 8.30
C ALA A 258 -7.66 6.30 9.42
N MET A 259 -7.42 5.61 10.54
CA MET A 259 -8.34 5.63 11.67
C MET A 259 -8.42 7.00 12.34
N ILE A 260 -7.29 7.70 12.52
CA ILE A 260 -7.29 9.07 13.04
C ILE A 260 -8.16 9.98 12.14
N ILE A 261 -8.03 9.85 10.82
CA ILE A 261 -8.84 10.60 9.86
C ILE A 261 -10.33 10.22 9.96
N SER A 262 -10.66 8.92 10.08
CA SER A 262 -12.04 8.45 10.23
C SER A 262 -12.69 9.01 11.50
N VAL A 263 -11.99 8.99 12.63
CA VAL A 263 -12.48 9.58 13.88
C VAL A 263 -12.71 11.09 13.76
N ALA A 264 -11.73 11.80 13.17
CA ALA A 264 -11.78 13.25 13.08
C ALA A 264 -12.84 13.78 12.10
N PHE A 265 -13.05 13.08 10.97
CA PHE A 265 -13.88 13.58 9.87
C PHE A 265 -15.18 12.78 9.68
N LEU A 266 -15.26 11.52 10.09
CA LEU A 266 -16.44 10.68 9.95
C LEU A 266 -17.17 10.47 11.30
N GLY A 267 -16.65 11.00 12.41
CA GLY A 267 -17.26 10.89 13.75
C GLY A 267 -17.26 9.45 14.31
N GLU A 268 -16.37 8.59 13.84
CA GLU A 268 -16.26 7.22 14.36
C GLU A 268 -15.79 7.24 15.83
N THR A 269 -16.40 6.37 16.66
CA THR A 269 -16.06 6.30 18.09
C THR A 269 -14.85 5.40 18.32
N LEU A 270 -13.87 5.91 19.08
CA LEU A 270 -12.73 5.10 19.52
C LEU A 270 -13.15 4.14 20.64
N THR A 271 -13.12 2.85 20.34
CA THR A 271 -13.27 1.82 21.37
C THR A 271 -11.93 1.53 22.05
N TRP A 272 -11.96 1.00 23.28
CA TRP A 272 -10.72 0.63 24.00
C TRP A 272 -9.81 -0.34 23.25
N PRO A 273 -10.30 -1.41 22.59
CA PRO A 273 -9.46 -2.29 21.80
C PRO A 273 -8.77 -1.56 20.64
N LEU A 274 -9.48 -0.64 19.96
CA LEU A 274 -8.92 0.17 18.88
C LEU A 274 -7.81 1.08 19.40
N LEU A 275 -8.03 1.78 20.50
CA LEU A 275 -7.03 2.68 21.08
C LEU A 275 -5.78 1.89 21.50
N LEU A 276 -5.94 0.75 22.18
CA LEU A 276 -4.84 -0.10 22.58
C LEU A 276 -4.06 -0.65 21.36
N GLY A 277 -4.79 -1.09 20.33
CA GLY A 277 -4.19 -1.53 19.06
C GLY A 277 -3.35 -0.45 18.40
N LEU A 278 -3.87 0.77 18.32
CA LEU A 278 -3.15 1.93 17.79
C LEU A 278 -1.86 2.21 18.56
N VAL A 279 -1.94 2.26 19.90
CA VAL A 279 -0.77 2.51 20.77
C VAL A 279 0.30 1.44 20.55
N LEU A 280 -0.09 0.17 20.52
CA LEU A 280 0.85 -0.94 20.31
C LEU A 280 1.52 -0.88 18.93
N ILE A 281 0.79 -0.52 17.87
CA ILE A 281 1.37 -0.34 16.52
C ILE A 281 2.37 0.82 16.52
N VAL A 282 1.99 1.97 17.08
CA VAL A 282 2.88 3.14 17.16
C VAL A 282 4.15 2.83 17.96
N CYS A 283 4.02 2.17 19.12
CA CYS A 283 5.16 1.70 19.90
C CYS A 283 6.04 0.73 19.11
N GLY A 284 5.44 -0.18 18.36
CA GLY A 284 6.14 -1.11 17.50
C GLY A 284 6.93 -0.41 16.41
N ILE A 285 6.31 0.54 15.69
CA ILE A 285 6.96 1.38 14.66
C ILE A 285 8.13 2.15 15.29
N ALA A 286 7.92 2.79 16.43
CA ALA A 286 8.96 3.55 17.13
C ALA A 286 10.14 2.67 17.52
N ALA A 287 9.89 1.49 18.10
CA ALA A 287 10.94 0.54 18.49
C ALA A 287 11.80 0.10 17.28
N VAL A 288 11.16 -0.24 16.15
CA VAL A 288 11.90 -0.63 14.94
C VAL A 288 12.68 0.53 14.33
N THR A 289 12.08 1.72 14.32
CA THR A 289 12.72 2.93 13.76
C THR A 289 13.93 3.37 14.59
N LEU A 290 13.82 3.30 15.91
CA LEU A 290 14.89 3.65 16.85
C LEU A 290 15.98 2.56 16.94
N SER A 291 15.67 1.33 16.52
CA SER A 291 16.69 0.29 16.49
C SER A 291 17.78 0.71 15.51
N ARG A 292 18.98 1.02 16.05
CA ARG A 292 20.15 1.27 15.21
C ARG A 292 20.40 0.01 14.42
N GLY A 293 20.24 0.10 13.09
CA GLY A 293 20.63 -0.99 12.23
C GLY A 293 22.09 -1.33 12.55
N SER A 294 22.36 -2.53 13.02
CA SER A 294 23.72 -3.04 12.96
C SER A 294 24.04 -3.14 11.47
N ASN A 295 24.78 -2.14 11.00
CA ASN A 295 25.31 -2.13 9.65
C ASN A 295 26.12 -3.40 9.43
N LEU A 296 25.82 -4.10 8.35
CA LEU A 296 26.83 -4.86 7.63
C LEU A 296 27.72 -3.88 6.88
#